data_51ebe4c39ee28d1fdf21c06eb5cfb378
#
_entry.id   51ebe4c39ee28d1fdf21c06eb5cfb378
#
_cell.length_a   1.000
_cell.length_b   1.000
_cell.length_c   1.000
_cell.angle_alpha   90.00
_cell.angle_beta   90.00
_cell.angle_gamma   90.00
#
_symmetry.space_group_name_H-M   'P 1'
#
loop_
_entity.id
_entity.type
_entity.pdbx_description
1 polymer ?
#
loop_
_entity_poly.entity_id
_entity_poly.type
_entity_poly.pdbx_seq_one_letter_code
_entity_poly.pdbx_strand_id
1 'polypeptide(L)' 'MDIRDIKIGDKVCNPQDGFPMTVVGLCSTLADLSNGTVSLDFEGNEGDIWEEEAKDLIPYKA' A
#
# COMPACT_ATOMS: atom_id res chain seq x y z
N MET A 1 0.39 -3.66 7.54
CA MET A 1 -0.86 -2.98 7.94
C MET A 1 -2.05 -3.83 7.57
N ASP A 2 -3.12 -3.71 8.31
CA ASP A 2 -4.40 -4.28 7.92
C ASP A 2 -5.01 -3.40 6.81
N ILE A 3 -5.51 -4.02 5.75
CA ILE A 3 -6.06 -3.27 4.62
C ILE A 3 -7.23 -2.37 5.04
N ARG A 4 -7.92 -2.69 6.12
CA ARG A 4 -9.02 -1.87 6.64
C ARG A 4 -8.54 -0.54 7.21
N ASP A 5 -7.26 -0.45 7.57
CA ASP A 5 -6.65 0.76 8.11
C ASP A 5 -5.98 1.60 7.04
N ILE A 6 -5.96 1.12 5.80
CA ILE A 6 -5.33 1.81 4.68
C ILE A 6 -6.39 2.55 3.88
N LYS A 7 -6.11 3.79 3.52
CA LYS A 7 -6.99 4.62 2.70
C LYS A 7 -6.28 5.11 1.46
N ILE A 8 -7.02 5.35 0.40
CA ILE A 8 -6.47 5.96 -0.81
C ILE A 8 -5.90 7.33 -0.46
N GLY A 9 -4.67 7.57 -0.90
CA GLY A 9 -3.94 8.80 -0.57
C GLY A 9 -2.96 8.65 0.58
N ASP A 10 -3.03 7.56 1.33
CA ASP A 10 -2.09 7.30 2.43
C ASP A 10 -0.68 7.05 1.89
N LYS A 11 0.30 7.46 2.67
CA LYS A 11 1.70 7.14 2.38
C LYS A 11 2.14 5.95 3.20
N VAL A 12 2.65 4.95 2.51
CA VAL A 12 3.12 3.70 3.13
C VAL A 12 4.47 3.33 2.54
N CYS A 13 5.15 2.40 3.16
CA CYS A 13 6.38 1.85 2.60
C CYS A 13 6.50 0.38 2.96
N ASN A 14 7.32 -0.33 2.17
CA ASN A 14 7.75 -1.65 2.53
C ASN A 14 8.95 -1.50 3.47
N PRO A 15 8.95 -2.14 4.64
CA PRO A 15 10.05 -1.98 5.60
C PRO A 15 11.40 -2.45 5.08
N GLN A 16 11.43 -3.29 4.04
CA GLN A 16 12.68 -3.72 3.44
C GLN A 16 13.34 -2.62 2.61
N ASP A 17 12.54 -1.82 1.92
CA ASP A 17 13.03 -0.78 1.01
C ASP A 17 12.99 0.60 1.64
N GLY A 18 11.96 0.89 2.42
CA GLY A 18 11.79 2.18 3.06
C GLY A 18 11.37 3.31 2.13
N PHE A 19 11.07 3.02 0.86
CA PHE A 19 10.67 4.05 -0.10
C PHE A 19 9.21 4.44 0.09
N PRO A 20 8.90 5.75 0.07
CA PRO A 20 7.51 6.20 0.19
C PRO A 20 6.70 5.85 -1.05
N MET A 21 5.51 5.33 -0.82
CA MET A 21 4.57 5.01 -1.88
C MET A 21 3.20 5.55 -1.50
N THR A 22 2.44 6.00 -2.48
CA THR A 22 1.09 6.52 -2.26
C THR A 22 0.07 5.46 -2.64
N VAL A 23 -0.87 5.22 -1.76
CA VAL A 23 -1.95 4.27 -2.02
C VAL A 23 -2.91 4.87 -3.04
N VAL A 24 -3.09 4.17 -4.17
CA VAL A 24 -4.00 4.61 -5.24
C VAL A 24 -5.15 3.65 -5.45
N GLY A 25 -5.11 2.47 -4.86
CA GLY A 25 -6.21 1.50 -4.95
C GLY A 25 -6.10 0.46 -3.87
N LEU A 26 -7.24 -0.14 -3.55
CA LEU A 26 -7.35 -1.18 -2.55
C LEU A 26 -8.14 -2.34 -3.13
N CYS A 27 -7.65 -3.55 -2.93
CA CYS A 27 -8.35 -4.75 -3.38
C CYS A 27 -8.30 -5.81 -2.28
N SER A 28 -9.45 -6.22 -1.81
CA SER A 28 -9.56 -7.30 -0.83
C SER A 28 -10.67 -8.24 -1.21
N THR A 29 -10.58 -9.49 -0.76
CA THR A 29 -11.64 -10.45 -0.96
C THR A 29 -12.63 -10.38 0.20
N LEU A 30 -13.88 -10.78 -0.05
CA LEU A 30 -14.89 -10.86 1.01
C LEU A 30 -14.53 -11.92 2.06
N ALA A 31 -13.71 -12.89 1.68
CA ALA A 31 -13.32 -13.98 2.58
C ALA A 31 -12.21 -13.58 3.54
N ASP A 32 -11.39 -12.59 3.17
CA ASP A 32 -10.26 -12.17 3.99
C ASP A 32 -10.00 -10.67 3.81
N LEU A 33 -10.68 -9.88 4.63
CA LEU A 33 -10.56 -8.42 4.57
C LEU A 33 -9.24 -7.89 5.11
N SER A 34 -8.55 -8.69 5.92
CA SER A 34 -7.27 -8.27 6.50
C SER A 34 -6.07 -8.54 5.59
N ASN A 35 -6.26 -9.33 4.54
CA ASN A 35 -5.16 -9.78 3.68
C ASN A 35 -5.45 -9.39 2.23
N GLY A 36 -5.52 -8.10 1.98
CA GLY A 36 -5.77 -7.57 0.65
C GLY A 36 -4.51 -7.09 -0.04
N THR A 37 -4.66 -6.74 -1.31
CA THR A 37 -3.60 -6.16 -2.14
C THR A 37 -3.82 -4.66 -2.27
N VAL A 38 -2.74 -3.90 -2.18
CA VAL A 38 -2.76 -2.45 -2.28
C VAL A 38 -2.03 -2.04 -3.56
N SER A 39 -2.68 -1.20 -4.35
CA SER A 39 -2.06 -0.60 -5.54
C SER A 39 -1.35 0.67 -5.13
N LEU A 40 -0.09 0.79 -5.51
CA LEU A 40 0.81 1.83 -5.02
C LEU A 40 1.48 2.57 -6.18
N ASP A 41 1.66 3.86 -5.99
CA ASP A 41 2.38 4.72 -6.92
C ASP A 41 3.65 5.22 -6.22
N PHE A 42 4.80 5.00 -6.84
CA PHE A 42 6.08 5.49 -6.33
C PHE A 42 6.22 6.98 -6.58
N GLU A 43 6.64 7.72 -5.58
CA GLU A 43 7.01 9.12 -5.78
C GLU A 43 8.20 9.22 -6.72
N GLY A 44 8.06 10.03 -7.76
CA GLY A 44 9.08 10.20 -8.78
C GLY A 44 8.98 9.24 -9.95
N ASN A 45 8.08 8.26 -9.89
CA ASN A 45 7.86 7.28 -10.96
C ASN A 45 6.39 7.26 -11.34
N GLU A 46 5.86 8.43 -11.65
CA GLU A 46 4.45 8.57 -12.01
C GLU A 46 4.10 7.69 -13.21
N GLY A 47 3.02 6.94 -13.07
CA GLY A 47 2.54 6.04 -14.09
C GLY A 47 2.89 4.57 -13.88
N ASP A 48 3.82 4.26 -12.97
CA ASP A 48 4.14 2.89 -12.61
C ASP A 48 3.38 2.50 -11.36
N ILE A 49 2.44 1.58 -11.51
CA ILE A 49 1.63 1.09 -10.40
C ILE A 49 2.18 -0.25 -9.95
N TRP A 50 2.45 -0.35 -8.65
CA TRP A 50 2.92 -1.57 -8.02
C TRP A 50 1.84 -2.16 -7.13
N GLU A 51 1.85 -3.46 -7.00
CA GLU A 51 0.92 -4.15 -6.10
C GLU A 51 1.70 -4.84 -5.00
N GLU A 52 1.29 -4.58 -3.76
CA GLU A 52 1.89 -5.18 -2.58
C GLU A 52 0.79 -5.71 -1.67
N GLU A 53 1.11 -6.74 -0.90
CA GLU A 53 0.19 -7.21 0.12
C GLU A 53 0.15 -6.22 1.28
N ALA A 54 -1.05 -5.87 1.73
CA ALA A 54 -1.22 -4.90 2.81
C ALA A 54 -0.45 -5.28 4.07
N LYS A 55 -0.38 -6.57 4.37
CA LYS A 55 0.33 -7.06 5.57
C LYS A 55 1.82 -6.74 5.56
N ASP A 56 2.41 -6.52 4.38
CA ASP A 56 3.84 -6.24 4.23
C ASP A 56 4.16 -4.75 4.27
N LEU A 57 3.15 -3.92 4.44
CA LEU A 57 3.30 -2.46 4.43
C LEU A 57 3.22 -1.88 5.83
N ILE A 58 3.95 -0.79 6.02
CA ILE A 58 3.88 0.01 7.25
C ILE A 58 3.62 1.47 6.88
N PRO A 59 3.06 2.28 7.80
CA PRO A 59 2.90 3.71 7.53
C PRO A 59 4.26 4.36 7.30
N TYR A 60 4.36 5.18 6.27
CA TYR A 60 5.57 5.94 6.01
C TYR A 60 5.55 7.22 6.86
N LYS A 61 6.64 7.42 7.60
CA LYS A 61 6.84 8.64 8.38
C LYS A 61 8.06 9.36 7.82
N ALA A 62 7.81 10.56 7.35
CA ALA A 62 8.86 11.42 6.82
C ALA A 62 9.77 11.93 7.96
#